data_bff693a7acabfcb1be1e077c3def1a59
#
_entry.id   bff693a7acabfcb1be1e077c3def1a59
#
_cell.length_a   1.000
_cell.length_b   1.000
_cell.length_c   1.000
_cell.angle_alpha   90.00
_cell.angle_beta   90.00
_cell.angle_gamma   90.00
#
_symmetry.space_group_name_H-M   'P 1'
#
loop_
_entity.id
_entity.type
_entity.pdbx_description
1 polymer ?
#
loop_
_entity_poly.entity_id
_entity_poly.type
_entity_poly.pdbx_seq_one_letter_code
_entity_poly.pdbx_strand_id
1 'polypeptide(L)'
;MLKKFKLFIVISLFLNLFNQANANDSFFEEGKKKFNEKKIKDSKFLFQRSIVFNPKNAKSYLYLAKIYNTEENQIKELKNLKTTLLLDPNNEEAMDMLIEIELEKSNYSRVKELIQNFKVICKELCEKNKLFDEKLKNIEPKNES
;
A
#
# COMPACT_ATOMS: atom_id res chain seq x y z
N MET A 1 16.92 49.62 -5.27
CA MET A 1 16.22 48.74 -6.23
C MET A 1 16.62 47.26 -6.11
N LEU A 2 17.88 46.91 -5.96
CA LEU A 2 18.38 45.53 -5.88
C LEU A 2 17.79 44.69 -4.72
N LYS A 3 17.56 45.28 -3.53
CA LYS A 3 16.99 44.57 -2.37
C LYS A 3 15.53 44.12 -2.60
N LYS A 4 14.73 44.97 -3.25
CA LYS A 4 13.32 44.62 -3.58
C LYS A 4 13.25 43.52 -4.65
N PHE A 5 14.18 43.49 -5.61
CA PHE A 5 14.25 42.47 -6.64
C PHE A 5 14.64 41.10 -6.09
N LYS A 6 15.63 41.07 -5.16
CA LYS A 6 16.00 39.80 -4.46
C LYS A 6 14.85 39.24 -3.62
N LEU A 7 14.08 40.11 -2.96
CA LEU A 7 12.90 39.68 -2.19
C LEU A 7 11.83 39.05 -3.08
N PHE A 8 11.58 39.61 -4.27
CA PHE A 8 10.61 39.06 -5.23
C PHE A 8 11.01 37.69 -5.75
N ILE A 9 12.31 37.45 -6.01
CA ILE A 9 12.82 36.14 -6.44
C ILE A 9 12.64 35.12 -5.34
N VAL A 10 12.90 35.42 -4.09
CA VAL A 10 12.73 34.52 -2.95
C VAL A 10 11.26 34.15 -2.75
N ILE A 11 10.34 35.13 -2.84
CA ILE A 11 8.91 34.90 -2.71
C ILE A 11 8.40 34.03 -3.86
N SER A 12 8.86 34.24 -5.09
CA SER A 12 8.50 33.44 -6.26
C SER A 12 8.97 31.98 -6.15
N LEU A 13 10.17 31.75 -5.59
CA LEU A 13 10.69 30.42 -5.31
C LEU A 13 9.89 29.71 -4.22
N PHE A 14 9.48 30.41 -3.17
CA PHE A 14 8.62 29.84 -2.12
C PHE A 14 7.24 29.45 -2.63
N LEU A 15 6.62 30.27 -3.49
CA LEU A 15 5.31 29.97 -4.06
C LEU A 15 5.32 28.70 -4.94
N ASN A 16 6.43 28.40 -5.62
CA ASN A 16 6.56 27.18 -6.40
C ASN A 16 6.69 25.91 -5.54
N LEU A 17 7.26 26.00 -4.32
CA LEU A 17 7.36 24.87 -3.40
C LEU A 17 5.99 24.45 -2.85
N PHE A 18 5.07 25.37 -2.63
CA PHE A 18 3.71 25.06 -2.17
C PHE A 18 2.84 24.37 -3.24
N ASN A 19 3.07 24.61 -4.52
CA ASN A 19 2.31 23.96 -5.59
C ASN A 19 2.67 22.48 -5.77
N GLN A 20 3.88 22.05 -5.40
CA GLN A 20 4.28 20.64 -5.49
C GLN A 20 3.59 19.73 -4.46
N ALA A 21 3.29 20.24 -3.26
CA ALA A 21 2.60 19.48 -2.22
C ALA A 21 1.16 19.11 -2.62
N ASN A 22 0.45 20.04 -3.28
CA ASN A 22 -0.94 19.81 -3.73
C ASN A 22 -1.04 18.87 -4.94
N ALA A 23 -0.05 18.84 -5.82
CA ALA A 23 -0.04 17.96 -6.99
C ALA A 23 0.06 16.48 -6.60
N ASN A 24 0.66 16.18 -5.46
CA ASN A 24 0.87 14.84 -4.96
C ASN A 24 -0.42 14.15 -4.50
N ASP A 25 -1.23 14.83 -3.71
CA ASP A 25 -2.54 14.32 -3.27
C ASP A 25 -3.50 14.19 -4.45
N SER A 26 -3.38 15.06 -5.44
CA SER A 26 -4.20 15.04 -6.65
C SER A 26 -4.02 13.76 -7.47
N PHE A 27 -2.79 13.27 -7.70
CA PHE A 27 -2.55 12.03 -8.44
C PHE A 27 -3.09 10.80 -7.74
N PHE A 28 -2.98 10.74 -6.41
CA PHE A 28 -3.54 9.64 -5.63
C PHE A 28 -5.06 9.64 -5.70
N GLU A 29 -5.71 10.77 -5.45
CA GLU A 29 -7.18 10.86 -5.45
C GLU A 29 -7.76 10.59 -6.85
N GLU A 30 -7.13 11.11 -7.89
CA GLU A 30 -7.54 10.81 -9.27
C GLU A 30 -7.33 9.33 -9.59
N GLY A 31 -6.20 8.74 -9.17
CA GLY A 31 -5.92 7.32 -9.30
C GLY A 31 -6.99 6.46 -8.64
N LYS A 32 -7.40 6.81 -7.42
CA LYS A 32 -8.48 6.15 -6.69
C LYS A 32 -9.82 6.25 -7.42
N LYS A 33 -10.14 7.43 -7.97
CA LYS A 33 -11.34 7.62 -8.78
C LYS A 33 -11.31 6.70 -10.02
N LYS A 34 -10.19 6.66 -10.76
CA LYS A 34 -10.04 5.77 -11.93
C LYS A 34 -10.12 4.29 -11.56
N PHE A 35 -9.57 3.91 -10.41
CA PHE A 35 -9.67 2.56 -9.89
C PHE A 35 -11.13 2.15 -9.66
N ASN A 36 -11.91 3.00 -9.00
CA ASN A 36 -13.34 2.78 -8.75
C ASN A 36 -14.16 2.73 -10.05
N GLU A 37 -13.75 3.50 -11.07
CA GLU A 37 -14.31 3.46 -12.43
C GLU A 37 -13.84 2.23 -13.23
N LYS A 38 -13.05 1.32 -12.65
CA LYS A 38 -12.42 0.15 -13.31
C LYS A 38 -11.51 0.49 -14.49
N LYS A 39 -11.04 1.72 -14.57
CA LYS A 39 -10.04 2.20 -15.54
C LYS A 39 -8.63 1.87 -15.03
N ILE A 40 -8.32 0.56 -14.97
CA ILE A 40 -7.15 0.04 -14.26
C ILE A 40 -5.83 0.57 -14.81
N LYS A 41 -5.67 0.70 -16.13
CA LYS A 41 -4.43 1.23 -16.76
C LYS A 41 -4.17 2.68 -16.34
N ASP A 42 -5.19 3.53 -16.39
CA ASP A 42 -5.09 4.95 -16.03
C ASP A 42 -4.80 5.10 -14.53
N SER A 43 -5.52 4.34 -13.71
CA SER A 43 -5.32 4.27 -12.26
C SER A 43 -3.90 3.87 -11.89
N LYS A 44 -3.37 2.81 -12.52
CA LYS A 44 -2.00 2.35 -12.31
C LYS A 44 -0.97 3.43 -12.61
N PHE A 45 -1.12 4.11 -13.75
CA PHE A 45 -0.25 5.22 -14.12
C PHE A 45 -0.28 6.36 -13.09
N LEU A 46 -1.48 6.72 -12.59
CA LEU A 46 -1.65 7.79 -11.62
C LEU A 46 -1.04 7.43 -10.25
N PHE A 47 -1.18 6.19 -9.77
CA PHE A 47 -0.51 5.75 -8.55
C PHE A 47 1.02 5.73 -8.71
N GLN A 48 1.54 5.32 -9.85
CA GLN A 48 2.97 5.41 -10.13
C GLN A 48 3.47 6.86 -10.10
N ARG A 49 2.71 7.80 -10.67
CA ARG A 49 3.02 9.23 -10.58
C ARG A 49 2.96 9.73 -9.14
N SER A 50 1.93 9.34 -8.36
CA SER A 50 1.83 9.70 -6.95
C SER A 50 3.09 9.29 -6.19
N ILE A 51 3.62 8.09 -6.43
CA ILE A 51 4.86 7.60 -5.79
C ILE A 51 6.08 8.41 -6.22
N VAL A 52 6.17 8.85 -7.47
CA VAL A 52 7.30 9.69 -7.93
C VAL A 52 7.35 11.01 -7.17
N PHE A 53 6.20 11.62 -6.91
CA PHE A 53 6.12 12.88 -6.17
C PHE A 53 6.15 12.69 -4.65
N ASN A 54 5.61 11.57 -4.15
CA ASN A 54 5.63 11.20 -2.72
C ASN A 54 5.98 9.72 -2.52
N PRO A 55 7.25 9.38 -2.44
CA PRO A 55 7.69 8.00 -2.24
C PRO A 55 7.22 7.38 -0.90
N LYS A 56 6.73 8.21 0.03
CA LYS A 56 6.22 7.75 1.35
C LYS A 56 4.70 7.57 1.38
N ASN A 57 4.00 7.72 0.26
CA ASN A 57 2.56 7.48 0.20
C ASN A 57 2.26 5.97 0.20
N ALA A 58 2.12 5.37 1.38
CA ALA A 58 1.81 3.94 1.56
C ALA A 58 0.55 3.51 0.79
N LYS A 59 -0.47 4.39 0.72
CA LYS A 59 -1.73 4.09 0.01
C LYS A 59 -1.53 3.86 -1.49
N SER A 60 -0.62 4.59 -2.13
CA SER A 60 -0.34 4.39 -3.56
C SER A 60 0.26 3.02 -3.84
N TYR A 61 1.15 2.53 -2.96
CA TYR A 61 1.68 1.16 -3.05
C TYR A 61 0.59 0.11 -2.81
N LEU A 62 -0.29 0.33 -1.83
CA LEU A 62 -1.42 -0.57 -1.58
C LEU A 62 -2.32 -0.70 -2.82
N TYR A 63 -2.70 0.41 -3.45
CA TYR A 63 -3.52 0.36 -4.67
C TYR A 63 -2.79 -0.28 -5.85
N LEU A 64 -1.47 -0.11 -5.98
CA LEU A 64 -0.68 -0.85 -6.96
C LEU A 64 -0.66 -2.34 -6.66
N ALA A 65 -0.57 -2.75 -5.38
CA ALA A 65 -0.68 -4.16 -5.00
C ALA A 65 -2.03 -4.74 -5.43
N LYS A 66 -3.14 -4.06 -5.15
CA LYS A 66 -4.49 -4.48 -5.59
C LYS A 66 -4.58 -4.63 -7.12
N ILE A 67 -3.98 -3.71 -7.87
CA ILE A 67 -3.94 -3.80 -9.34
C ILE A 67 -3.12 -5.02 -9.77
N TYR A 68 -1.95 -5.26 -9.16
CA TYR A 68 -1.12 -6.41 -9.50
C TYR A 68 -1.76 -7.74 -9.09
N ASN A 69 -2.58 -7.76 -8.04
CA ASN A 69 -3.41 -8.91 -7.71
C ASN A 69 -4.40 -9.22 -8.85
N THR A 70 -5.13 -8.21 -9.36
CA THR A 70 -6.05 -8.40 -10.51
C THR A 70 -5.34 -8.76 -11.82
N GLU A 71 -4.06 -8.42 -11.96
CA GLU A 71 -3.21 -8.80 -13.08
C GLU A 71 -2.50 -10.15 -12.88
N GLU A 72 -2.79 -10.87 -11.78
CA GLU A 72 -2.16 -12.14 -11.37
C GLU A 72 -0.62 -12.04 -11.30
N ASN A 73 -0.10 -10.85 -11.03
CA ASN A 73 1.33 -10.60 -10.91
C ASN A 73 1.78 -10.59 -9.44
N GLN A 74 1.81 -11.79 -8.85
CA GLN A 74 2.11 -11.97 -7.42
C GLN A 74 3.49 -11.38 -7.00
N ILE A 75 4.49 -11.37 -7.89
CA ILE A 75 5.81 -10.80 -7.58
C ILE A 75 5.71 -9.29 -7.32
N LYS A 76 5.00 -8.57 -8.19
CA LYS A 76 4.82 -7.12 -8.04
C LYS A 76 3.84 -6.79 -6.93
N GLU A 77 2.79 -7.59 -6.76
CA GLU A 77 1.87 -7.48 -5.65
C GLU A 77 2.62 -7.56 -4.32
N LEU A 78 3.36 -8.64 -4.08
CA LEU A 78 4.13 -8.86 -2.86
C LEU A 78 5.14 -7.74 -2.59
N LYS A 79 5.83 -7.25 -3.62
CA LYS A 79 6.75 -6.12 -3.50
C LYS A 79 6.03 -4.86 -2.99
N ASN A 80 4.88 -4.54 -3.55
CA ASN A 80 4.11 -3.35 -3.17
C ASN A 80 3.48 -3.50 -1.78
N LEU A 81 2.97 -4.68 -1.40
CA LEU A 81 2.48 -4.96 -0.05
C LEU A 81 3.57 -4.78 1.01
N LYS A 82 4.76 -5.33 0.78
CA LYS A 82 5.91 -5.14 1.67
C LYS A 82 6.29 -3.68 1.82
N THR A 83 6.25 -2.90 0.74
CA THR A 83 6.52 -1.46 0.79
C THR A 83 5.41 -0.72 1.55
N THR A 84 4.14 -1.10 1.36
CA THR A 84 3.01 -0.55 2.12
C THR A 84 3.23 -0.75 3.61
N LEU A 85 3.52 -1.98 4.05
CA LEU A 85 3.72 -2.32 5.47
C LEU A 85 5.02 -1.73 6.07
N LEU A 86 6.03 -1.47 5.24
CA LEU A 86 7.22 -0.74 5.69
C LEU A 86 6.90 0.72 6.00
N LEU A 87 6.02 1.36 5.22
CA LEU A 87 5.63 2.76 5.36
C LEU A 87 4.47 2.95 6.35
N ASP A 88 3.58 1.98 6.44
CA ASP A 88 2.41 1.94 7.32
C ASP A 88 2.25 0.52 7.90
N PRO A 89 2.95 0.22 9.02
CA PRO A 89 2.91 -1.11 9.64
C PRO A 89 1.54 -1.54 10.15
N ASN A 90 0.62 -0.59 10.34
CA ASN A 90 -0.73 -0.84 10.84
C ASN A 90 -1.77 -0.94 9.72
N ASN A 91 -1.34 -1.10 8.47
CA ASN A 91 -2.24 -1.23 7.34
C ASN A 91 -2.88 -2.62 7.30
N GLU A 92 -4.11 -2.71 7.82
CA GLU A 92 -4.84 -3.98 7.94
C GLU A 92 -5.06 -4.66 6.58
N GLU A 93 -5.41 -3.88 5.57
CA GLU A 93 -5.68 -4.42 4.23
C GLU A 93 -4.41 -4.99 3.57
N ALA A 94 -3.27 -4.30 3.72
CA ALA A 94 -2.00 -4.83 3.23
C ALA A 94 -1.57 -6.09 3.98
N MET A 95 -1.82 -6.16 5.28
CA MET A 95 -1.52 -7.35 6.09
C MET A 95 -2.43 -8.52 5.72
N ASP A 96 -3.72 -8.27 5.53
CA ASP A 96 -4.71 -9.25 5.04
C ASP A 96 -4.27 -9.86 3.71
N MET A 97 -3.98 -9.04 2.71
CA MET A 97 -3.51 -9.50 1.40
C MET A 97 -2.20 -10.31 1.50
N LEU A 98 -1.28 -9.90 2.39
CA LEU A 98 -0.03 -10.64 2.61
C LEU A 98 -0.26 -12.00 3.26
N ILE A 99 -1.17 -12.09 4.22
CA ILE A 99 -1.57 -13.36 4.85
C ILE A 99 -2.12 -14.33 3.80
N GLU A 100 -3.02 -13.87 2.92
CA GLU A 100 -3.60 -14.71 1.87
C GLU A 100 -2.51 -15.27 0.92
N ILE A 101 -1.56 -14.44 0.49
CA ILE A 101 -0.42 -14.90 -0.34
C ILE A 101 0.43 -15.96 0.38
N GLU A 102 0.70 -15.79 1.66
CA GLU A 102 1.54 -16.76 2.40
C GLU A 102 0.76 -18.06 2.73
N LEU A 103 -0.58 -17.97 2.88
CA LEU A 103 -1.46 -19.13 2.99
C LEU A 103 -1.44 -19.97 1.69
N GLU A 104 -1.53 -19.33 0.52
CA GLU A 104 -1.42 -20.02 -0.78
C GLU A 104 -0.09 -20.78 -0.93
N LYS A 105 0.98 -20.24 -0.36
CA LYS A 105 2.31 -20.87 -0.34
C LYS A 105 2.45 -21.95 0.72
N SER A 106 1.43 -22.16 1.55
CA SER A 106 1.48 -23.07 2.72
C SER A 106 2.66 -22.80 3.67
N ASN A 107 3.02 -21.51 3.81
CA ASN A 107 4.13 -21.06 4.66
C ASN A 107 3.67 -20.93 6.12
N TYR A 108 3.47 -22.07 6.81
CA TYR A 108 2.91 -22.13 8.15
C TYR A 108 3.53 -21.12 9.14
N SER A 109 4.86 -21.13 9.25
CA SER A 109 5.56 -20.28 10.22
C SER A 109 5.32 -18.79 9.95
N ARG A 110 5.38 -18.40 8.69
CA ARG A 110 5.17 -17.00 8.29
C ARG A 110 3.71 -16.57 8.45
N VAL A 111 2.77 -17.42 8.07
CA VAL A 111 1.34 -17.16 8.26
C VAL A 111 1.02 -16.98 9.74
N LYS A 112 1.54 -17.85 10.61
CA LYS A 112 1.35 -17.77 12.07
C LYS A 112 1.84 -16.43 12.62
N GLU A 113 3.04 -15.99 12.22
CA GLU A 113 3.60 -14.68 12.62
C GLU A 113 2.71 -13.52 12.14
N LEU A 114 2.30 -13.54 10.88
CA LEU A 114 1.49 -12.47 10.30
C LEU A 114 0.11 -12.37 10.96
N ILE A 115 -0.53 -13.50 11.27
CA ILE A 115 -1.82 -13.54 11.99
C ILE A 115 -1.67 -12.93 13.39
N GLN A 116 -0.58 -13.23 14.12
CA GLN A 116 -0.35 -12.60 15.42
C GLN A 116 -0.21 -11.08 15.30
N ASN A 117 0.52 -10.61 14.31
CA ASN A 117 0.64 -9.17 14.05
C ASN A 117 -0.70 -8.55 13.65
N PHE A 118 -1.49 -9.23 12.78
CA PHE A 118 -2.81 -8.76 12.38
C PHE A 118 -3.76 -8.61 13.58
N LYS A 119 -3.77 -9.55 14.53
CA LYS A 119 -4.56 -9.49 15.76
C LYS A 119 -4.27 -8.25 16.61
N VAL A 120 -3.03 -7.75 16.55
CA VAL A 120 -2.61 -6.56 17.30
C VAL A 120 -3.05 -5.28 16.62
N ILE A 121 -2.99 -5.22 15.29
CA ILE A 121 -3.23 -3.99 14.53
C ILE A 121 -4.69 -3.83 14.08
N CYS A 122 -5.45 -4.92 13.97
CA CYS A 122 -6.79 -4.89 13.40
C CYS A 122 -7.74 -3.97 14.17
N LYS A 123 -8.59 -3.25 13.45
CA LYS A 123 -9.66 -2.37 13.95
C LYS A 123 -10.97 -2.62 13.19
N GLU A 124 -10.87 -2.65 11.85
CA GLU A 124 -12.02 -2.78 10.95
C GLU A 124 -12.16 -4.19 10.39
N LEU A 125 -11.06 -4.93 10.24
CA LEU A 125 -11.04 -6.28 9.64
C LEU A 125 -10.85 -7.40 10.68
N CYS A 126 -11.12 -7.14 11.96
CA CYS A 126 -10.88 -8.11 13.03
C CYS A 126 -11.70 -9.39 12.93
N GLU A 127 -12.83 -9.37 12.24
CA GLU A 127 -13.64 -10.58 11.99
C GLU A 127 -12.88 -11.62 11.15
N LYS A 128 -11.88 -11.21 10.37
CA LYS A 128 -11.02 -12.14 9.60
C LYS A 128 -10.13 -13.02 10.48
N ASN A 129 -9.88 -12.66 11.75
CA ASN A 129 -9.04 -13.45 12.64
C ASN A 129 -9.49 -14.91 12.73
N LYS A 130 -10.80 -15.15 12.85
CA LYS A 130 -11.35 -16.51 12.94
C LYS A 130 -11.07 -17.31 11.66
N LEU A 131 -11.29 -16.68 10.50
CA LEU A 131 -11.02 -17.30 9.20
C LEU A 131 -9.52 -17.63 9.04
N PHE A 132 -8.64 -16.73 9.43
CA PHE A 132 -7.19 -16.95 9.37
C PHE A 132 -6.74 -18.09 10.29
N ASP A 133 -7.28 -18.17 11.52
CA ASP A 133 -6.97 -19.25 12.45
C ASP A 133 -7.46 -20.61 11.90
N GLU A 134 -8.60 -20.65 11.24
CA GLU A 134 -9.10 -21.86 10.57
C GLU A 134 -8.22 -22.27 9.38
N LYS A 135 -7.87 -21.33 8.50
CA LYS A 135 -6.98 -21.59 7.35
C LYS A 135 -5.57 -22.02 7.81
N LEU A 136 -5.04 -21.43 8.89
CA LEU A 136 -3.75 -21.80 9.44
C LEU A 136 -3.71 -23.27 9.87
N LYS A 137 -4.75 -23.76 10.53
CA LYS A 137 -4.86 -25.18 10.94
C LYS A 137 -4.80 -26.15 9.75
N ASN A 138 -5.31 -25.73 8.59
CA ASN A 138 -5.32 -26.57 7.39
C ASN A 138 -3.92 -26.77 6.79
N ILE A 139 -2.97 -25.85 7.05
CA ILE A 139 -1.60 -25.93 6.59
C ILE A 139 -0.60 -26.28 7.72
N GLU A 140 -1.13 -26.64 8.90
CA GLU A 140 -0.28 -27.03 10.03
C GLU A 140 0.46 -28.33 9.70
N PRO A 141 1.80 -28.39 9.89
CA PRO A 141 2.56 -29.60 9.68
C PRO A 141 2.02 -30.72 10.59
N LYS A 142 1.63 -31.84 10.01
CA LYS A 142 1.29 -33.03 10.81
C LYS A 142 2.57 -33.55 11.41
N ASN A 143 2.66 -33.58 12.74
CA ASN A 143 3.73 -34.31 13.43
C ASN A 143 3.53 -35.79 13.11
N GLU A 144 4.32 -36.33 12.19
CA GLU A 144 4.46 -37.79 12.08
C GLU A 144 5.18 -38.26 13.32
N SER A 145 4.42 -38.82 14.25
CA SER A 145 4.91 -39.50 15.47
C SER A 145 5.36 -40.93 15.13
#